data_ef87dd7aec04bb12dc2eb79695597c19
#
_entry.id   ef87dd7aec04bb12dc2eb79695597c19
#
_cell.length_a   1.000
_cell.length_b   1.000
_cell.length_c   1.000
_cell.angle_alpha   90.00
_cell.angle_beta   90.00
_cell.angle_gamma   90.00
#
_symmetry.space_group_name_H-M   'P 1'
#
loop_
_entity.id
_entity.type
_entity.pdbx_description
1 polymer ?
#
loop_
_entity_poly.entity_id
_entity_poly.type
_entity_poly.pdbx_seq_one_letter_code
_entity_poly.pdbx_strand_id
1 'polypeptide(L)'
;MTLKITYQGVPGAYSHISAQNVFPDQEYVPCETFEICMNLVQNGEADYAMIPVENSNAGRVADVHFLLPKMNLFIIGEYYLRVEHQLLAIKGAKLEDIKIASSHPQALAQCSNFLQAHGIKPVARIDTAKSCEDVKGWNDKTKAAIASKLAAEIYGLDILASNIENASNNTTRFLILSREHVIPPKTEERFVTSFIFKVKSIPAALYKALGGFATNGININKLESYLLNGNFVSAQFYVEAECHPESQAFKNAFDELRFFSEENSIKILGTYKYNR
;
A
#
# COMPACT_ATOMS: atom_id res chain seq x y z
N MET A 1 15.97 17.07 13.71
CA MET A 1 16.34 16.67 12.34
C MET A 1 15.06 16.42 11.58
N THR A 2 14.97 16.86 10.35
CA THR A 2 13.82 16.59 9.48
C THR A 2 13.96 15.15 8.93
N LEU A 3 12.92 14.34 9.06
CA LEU A 3 12.91 12.98 8.54
C LEU A 3 12.67 12.99 7.04
N LYS A 4 13.23 12.02 6.34
CA LYS A 4 13.00 11.80 4.91
C LYS A 4 12.08 10.60 4.71
N ILE A 5 10.92 10.83 4.11
CA ILE A 5 9.88 9.83 3.88
C ILE A 5 9.75 9.58 2.38
N THR A 6 10.13 8.40 1.91
CA THR A 6 9.95 8.02 0.51
C THR A 6 8.55 7.52 0.24
N TYR A 7 8.04 7.80 -0.96
CA TYR A 7 6.77 7.29 -1.46
C TYR A 7 6.81 7.09 -2.97
N GLN A 8 6.05 6.15 -3.50
CA GLN A 8 5.97 5.94 -4.94
C GLN A 8 4.95 6.90 -5.56
N GLY A 9 5.31 7.48 -6.72
CA GLY A 9 4.51 8.42 -7.50
C GLY A 9 5.08 9.83 -7.49
N VAL A 10 4.25 10.79 -7.88
CA VAL A 10 4.59 12.21 -7.95
C VAL A 10 3.89 13.01 -6.83
N PRO A 11 4.28 14.27 -6.57
CA PRO A 11 3.57 15.12 -5.61
C PRO A 11 2.05 15.14 -5.87
N GLY A 12 1.26 14.96 -4.80
CA GLY A 12 -0.20 14.84 -4.89
C GLY A 12 -0.74 13.41 -5.03
N ALA A 13 0.12 12.40 -5.17
CA ALA A 13 -0.30 11.00 -5.13
C ALA A 13 -0.88 10.61 -3.74
N TYR A 14 -1.71 9.56 -3.68
CA TYR A 14 -2.26 9.07 -2.41
C TYR A 14 -1.19 8.59 -1.43
N SER A 15 -0.06 8.07 -1.95
CA SER A 15 1.11 7.74 -1.14
C SER A 15 1.73 8.99 -0.50
N HIS A 16 1.75 10.13 -1.21
CA HIS A 16 2.20 11.42 -0.67
C HIS A 16 1.28 11.89 0.47
N ILE A 17 -0.04 11.84 0.27
CA ILE A 17 -1.02 12.20 1.31
C ILE A 17 -0.83 11.33 2.55
N SER A 18 -0.65 10.01 2.35
CA SER A 18 -0.42 9.08 3.46
C SER A 18 0.85 9.40 4.24
N ALA A 19 1.94 9.77 3.53
CA ALA A 19 3.19 10.18 4.15
C ALA A 19 3.01 11.47 4.97
N GLN A 20 2.29 12.47 4.46
CA GLN A 20 2.00 13.72 5.17
C GLN A 20 1.12 13.50 6.41
N ASN A 21 0.11 12.64 6.31
CA ASN A 21 -0.79 12.37 7.43
C ASN A 21 -0.11 11.65 8.59
N VAL A 22 0.82 10.76 8.29
CA VAL A 22 1.55 9.97 9.31
C VAL A 22 2.76 10.74 9.86
N PHE A 23 3.45 11.47 9.01
CA PHE A 23 4.67 12.22 9.33
C PHE A 23 4.50 13.68 8.90
N PRO A 24 3.73 14.50 9.64
CA PRO A 24 3.53 15.91 9.27
C PRO A 24 4.85 16.67 9.31
N ASP A 25 4.96 17.68 8.44
CA ASP A 25 6.08 18.65 8.41
C ASP A 25 7.47 18.02 8.18
N GLN A 26 7.54 16.93 7.42
CA GLN A 26 8.79 16.24 7.06
C GLN A 26 9.15 16.45 5.58
N GLU A 27 10.30 15.93 5.15
CA GLU A 27 10.72 15.89 3.76
C GLU A 27 10.12 14.67 3.06
N TYR A 28 9.34 14.89 2.00
CA TYR A 28 8.71 13.81 1.24
C TYR A 28 9.40 13.62 -0.10
N VAL A 29 9.98 12.44 -0.31
CA VAL A 29 10.82 12.11 -1.47
C VAL A 29 10.02 11.24 -2.45
N PRO A 30 9.58 11.79 -3.61
CA PRO A 30 8.88 11.03 -4.63
C PRO A 30 9.83 10.06 -5.34
N CYS A 31 9.36 8.86 -5.62
CA CYS A 31 10.12 7.81 -6.31
C CYS A 31 9.31 7.24 -7.47
N GLU A 32 9.98 6.87 -8.56
CA GLU A 32 9.32 6.29 -9.73
C GLU A 32 8.77 4.89 -9.46
N THR A 33 9.48 4.09 -8.63
CA THR A 33 9.10 2.71 -8.35
C THR A 33 9.13 2.41 -6.85
N PHE A 34 8.41 1.35 -6.43
CA PHE A 34 8.46 0.85 -5.05
C PHE A 34 9.88 0.38 -4.67
N GLU A 35 10.59 -0.21 -5.63
CA GLU A 35 11.96 -0.68 -5.40
C GLU A 35 12.91 0.48 -5.07
N ILE A 36 12.82 1.60 -5.79
CA ILE A 36 13.59 2.83 -5.49
C ILE A 36 13.25 3.35 -4.10
N CYS A 37 11.94 3.43 -3.74
CA CYS A 37 11.52 3.85 -2.40
C CYS A 37 12.18 3.03 -1.30
N MET A 38 12.11 1.71 -1.44
CA MET A 38 12.63 0.77 -0.44
C MET A 38 14.16 0.81 -0.38
N ASN A 39 14.84 0.92 -1.54
CA ASN A 39 16.29 0.99 -1.60
C ASN A 39 16.86 2.26 -0.94
N LEU A 40 16.23 3.42 -1.11
CA LEU A 40 16.65 4.66 -0.44
C LEU A 40 16.62 4.49 1.09
N VAL A 41 15.58 3.85 1.63
CA VAL A 41 15.50 3.55 3.06
C VAL A 41 16.54 2.51 3.46
N GLN A 42 16.69 1.43 2.71
CA GLN A 42 17.65 0.36 3.00
C GLN A 42 19.10 0.87 3.01
N ASN A 43 19.45 1.78 2.10
CA ASN A 43 20.78 2.37 1.98
C ASN A 43 21.07 3.48 2.98
N GLY A 44 20.08 3.98 3.72
CA GLY A 44 20.25 5.05 4.67
C GLY A 44 20.12 6.46 4.11
N GLU A 45 19.63 6.59 2.91
CA GLU A 45 19.40 7.87 2.23
C GLU A 45 18.05 8.49 2.63
N ALA A 46 17.14 7.66 3.17
CA ALA A 46 15.88 8.07 3.76
C ALA A 46 15.59 7.29 5.06
N ASP A 47 14.66 7.79 5.87
CA ASP A 47 14.33 7.21 7.18
C ASP A 47 13.22 6.17 7.08
N TYR A 48 12.14 6.49 6.34
CA TYR A 48 10.97 5.62 6.20
C TYR A 48 10.46 5.57 4.76
N ALA A 49 9.79 4.46 4.42
CA ALA A 49 9.05 4.35 3.17
C ALA A 49 7.56 4.13 3.45
N MET A 50 6.70 4.93 2.80
CA MET A 50 5.24 4.80 2.82
C MET A 50 4.80 4.01 1.59
N ILE A 51 4.47 2.73 1.76
CA ILE A 51 4.27 1.78 0.66
C ILE A 51 2.85 1.22 0.65
N PRO A 52 2.03 1.43 -0.41
CA PRO A 52 0.70 0.84 -0.52
C PRO A 52 0.81 -0.68 -0.72
N VAL A 53 0.04 -1.46 0.04
CA VAL A 53 0.08 -2.93 -0.06
C VAL A 53 -1.24 -3.52 -0.51
N GLU A 54 -2.34 -2.81 -0.29
CA GLU A 54 -3.68 -3.32 -0.55
C GLU A 54 -4.67 -2.18 -0.74
N ASN A 55 -5.61 -2.37 -1.66
CA ASN A 55 -6.76 -1.48 -1.82
C ASN A 55 -8.05 -2.31 -1.72
N SER A 56 -9.06 -1.79 -1.01
CA SER A 56 -10.31 -2.51 -0.73
C SER A 56 -11.08 -2.94 -1.99
N ASN A 57 -10.90 -2.23 -3.11
CA ASN A 57 -11.62 -2.47 -4.35
C ASN A 57 -10.75 -3.16 -5.42
N ALA A 58 -9.42 -2.96 -5.38
CA ALA A 58 -8.48 -3.48 -6.36
C ALA A 58 -7.67 -4.68 -5.88
N GLY A 59 -7.73 -4.97 -4.58
CA GLY A 59 -6.96 -6.06 -3.99
C GLY A 59 -5.50 -5.67 -3.73
N ARG A 60 -4.63 -6.67 -3.75
CA ARG A 60 -3.21 -6.53 -3.39
C ARG A 60 -2.39 -5.77 -4.44
N VAL A 61 -1.37 -5.04 -3.97
CA VAL A 61 -0.31 -4.48 -4.83
C VAL A 61 0.77 -5.55 -5.01
N ALA A 62 0.68 -6.31 -6.10
CA ALA A 62 1.49 -7.51 -6.32
C ALA A 62 3.00 -7.24 -6.27
N ASP A 63 3.47 -6.14 -6.86
CA ASP A 63 4.89 -5.77 -6.92
C ASP A 63 5.50 -5.59 -5.53
N VAL A 64 4.76 -4.96 -4.61
CA VAL A 64 5.22 -4.73 -3.22
C VAL A 64 5.40 -6.06 -2.50
N HIS A 65 4.46 -6.96 -2.65
CA HIS A 65 4.54 -8.28 -2.04
C HIS A 65 5.70 -9.12 -2.58
N PHE A 66 6.10 -8.91 -3.83
CA PHE A 66 7.28 -9.54 -4.42
C PHE A 66 8.61 -8.94 -3.94
N LEU A 67 8.62 -7.62 -3.69
CA LEU A 67 9.81 -6.88 -3.25
C LEU A 67 10.08 -7.06 -1.75
N LEU A 68 9.03 -6.95 -0.92
CA LEU A 68 9.14 -6.92 0.54
C LEU A 68 9.97 -8.08 1.14
N PRO A 69 9.84 -9.35 0.70
CA PRO A 69 10.67 -10.44 1.18
C PRO A 69 12.17 -10.30 0.90
N LYS A 70 12.51 -9.57 -0.16
CA LYS A 70 13.89 -9.42 -0.64
C LYS A 70 14.63 -8.27 0.02
N MET A 71 13.89 -7.32 0.60
CA MET A 71 14.46 -6.15 1.25
C MET A 71 14.86 -6.45 2.71
N ASN A 72 15.92 -5.77 3.19
CA ASN A 72 16.29 -5.78 4.61
C ASN A 72 15.61 -4.61 5.33
N LEU A 73 14.28 -4.57 5.22
CA LEU A 73 13.43 -3.58 5.85
C LEU A 73 12.42 -4.27 6.76
N PHE A 74 11.95 -3.53 7.75
CA PHE A 74 10.96 -3.98 8.72
C PHE A 74 9.71 -3.11 8.65
N ILE A 75 8.55 -3.75 8.82
CA ILE A 75 7.27 -3.08 8.96
C ILE A 75 7.16 -2.60 10.40
N ILE A 76 7.05 -1.27 10.59
CA ILE A 76 6.92 -0.65 11.90
C ILE A 76 5.52 -0.08 12.17
N GLY A 77 4.66 -0.08 11.15
CA GLY A 77 3.29 0.43 11.26
C GLY A 77 2.49 0.24 10.00
N GLU A 78 1.20 0.53 10.12
CA GLU A 78 0.25 0.57 9.01
C GLU A 78 -0.59 1.83 9.06
N TYR A 79 -1.08 2.28 7.90
CA TYR A 79 -1.97 3.41 7.77
C TYR A 79 -3.05 3.13 6.72
N TYR A 80 -4.28 3.53 7.01
CA TYR A 80 -5.43 3.38 6.12
C TYR A 80 -5.86 4.74 5.61
N LEU A 81 -5.80 4.95 4.29
CA LEU A 81 -6.25 6.16 3.63
C LEU A 81 -7.50 5.88 2.83
N ARG A 82 -8.58 6.60 3.12
CA ARG A 82 -9.72 6.67 2.21
C ARG A 82 -9.33 7.39 0.93
N VAL A 83 -9.58 6.75 -0.20
CA VAL A 83 -9.30 7.30 -1.54
C VAL A 83 -10.52 8.04 -2.03
N GLU A 84 -10.40 9.35 -2.15
CA GLU A 84 -11.44 10.26 -2.64
C GLU A 84 -10.98 10.87 -3.95
N HIS A 85 -11.73 10.62 -5.03
CA HIS A 85 -11.39 11.11 -6.36
C HIS A 85 -12.09 12.42 -6.68
N GLN A 86 -11.30 13.40 -7.15
CA GLN A 86 -11.80 14.71 -7.58
C GLN A 86 -11.68 14.82 -9.10
N LEU A 87 -12.64 15.47 -9.77
CA LEU A 87 -12.50 15.91 -11.15
C LEU A 87 -11.84 17.28 -11.17
N LEU A 88 -10.65 17.36 -11.75
CA LEU A 88 -9.77 18.52 -11.71
C LEU A 88 -9.55 19.09 -13.11
N ALA A 89 -9.65 20.41 -13.25
CA ALA A 89 -9.40 21.09 -14.53
C ALA A 89 -8.67 22.40 -14.32
N ILE A 90 -8.22 23.03 -15.40
CA ILE A 90 -7.60 24.35 -15.35
C ILE A 90 -8.61 25.39 -14.90
N LYS A 91 -8.11 26.47 -14.30
CA LYS A 91 -8.93 27.57 -13.78
C LYS A 91 -9.92 28.11 -14.81
N GLY A 92 -11.16 28.26 -14.34
CA GLY A 92 -12.27 28.78 -15.15
C GLY A 92 -12.82 27.80 -16.20
N ALA A 93 -12.48 26.52 -16.15
CA ALA A 93 -13.21 25.46 -16.82
C ALA A 93 -14.52 25.16 -16.07
N LYS A 94 -15.55 24.70 -16.76
CA LYS A 94 -16.82 24.29 -16.17
C LYS A 94 -17.06 22.81 -16.44
N LEU A 95 -17.82 22.15 -15.58
CA LEU A 95 -18.12 20.71 -15.71
C LEU A 95 -18.75 20.37 -17.06
N GLU A 96 -19.64 21.21 -17.55
CA GLU A 96 -20.33 21.07 -18.84
C GLU A 96 -19.39 21.14 -20.06
N ASP A 97 -18.22 21.75 -19.92
CA ASP A 97 -17.23 21.87 -21.01
C ASP A 97 -16.36 20.62 -21.16
N ILE A 98 -16.28 19.79 -20.08
CA ILE A 98 -15.35 18.66 -20.03
C ILE A 98 -15.79 17.53 -20.96
N LYS A 99 -14.89 17.17 -21.88
CA LYS A 99 -15.08 16.07 -22.85
C LYS A 99 -14.22 14.84 -22.50
N ILE A 100 -13.09 15.06 -21.84
CA ILE A 100 -12.10 14.02 -21.56
C ILE A 100 -11.66 14.12 -20.11
N ALA A 101 -11.60 12.98 -19.41
CA ALA A 101 -10.96 12.86 -18.09
C ALA A 101 -9.81 11.85 -18.16
N SER A 102 -8.62 12.26 -17.75
CA SER A 102 -7.39 11.48 -17.77
C SER A 102 -7.04 11.01 -16.34
N SER A 103 -6.67 9.75 -16.19
CA SER A 103 -6.16 9.21 -14.91
C SER A 103 -5.60 7.80 -15.09
N HIS A 104 -5.08 7.22 -14.00
CA HIS A 104 -4.75 5.78 -13.96
C HIS A 104 -6.01 4.93 -14.27
N PRO A 105 -5.88 3.81 -15.00
CA PRO A 105 -7.02 2.96 -15.38
C PRO A 105 -7.93 2.57 -14.22
N GLN A 106 -7.36 2.27 -13.06
CA GLN A 106 -8.12 1.92 -11.86
C GLN A 106 -8.98 3.08 -11.35
N ALA A 107 -8.46 4.31 -11.31
CA ALA A 107 -9.22 5.48 -10.88
C ALA A 107 -10.36 5.80 -11.88
N LEU A 108 -10.10 5.66 -13.18
CA LEU A 108 -11.13 5.80 -14.21
C LEU A 108 -12.26 4.78 -14.04
N ALA A 109 -11.93 3.52 -13.79
CA ALA A 109 -12.91 2.46 -13.52
C ALA A 109 -13.73 2.74 -12.25
N GLN A 110 -13.10 3.23 -11.20
CA GLN A 110 -13.75 3.62 -9.95
C GLN A 110 -14.66 4.84 -10.08
N CYS A 111 -14.51 5.66 -11.12
CA CYS A 111 -15.33 6.84 -11.40
C CYS A 111 -16.26 6.67 -12.61
N SER A 112 -16.41 5.45 -13.13
CA SER A 112 -17.11 5.17 -14.39
C SER A 112 -18.56 5.68 -14.42
N ASN A 113 -19.30 5.56 -13.32
CA ASN A 113 -20.70 6.02 -13.24
C ASN A 113 -20.79 7.54 -13.42
N PHE A 114 -19.92 8.29 -12.76
CA PHE A 114 -19.88 9.75 -12.89
C PHE A 114 -19.51 10.17 -14.32
N LEU A 115 -18.47 9.54 -14.90
CA LEU A 115 -18.03 9.84 -16.27
C LEU A 115 -19.11 9.56 -17.29
N GLN A 116 -19.81 8.42 -17.15
CA GLN A 116 -20.91 8.05 -18.04
C GLN A 116 -22.10 9.02 -17.94
N ALA A 117 -22.48 9.40 -16.72
CA ALA A 117 -23.60 10.33 -16.48
C ALA A 117 -23.37 11.73 -17.12
N HIS A 118 -22.09 12.15 -17.23
CA HIS A 118 -21.72 13.45 -17.80
C HIS A 118 -21.21 13.36 -19.25
N GLY A 119 -21.22 12.18 -19.88
CA GLY A 119 -20.72 11.98 -21.24
C GLY A 119 -19.21 12.23 -21.40
N ILE A 120 -18.44 12.10 -20.32
CA ILE A 120 -16.99 12.37 -20.30
C ILE A 120 -16.23 11.10 -20.71
N LYS A 121 -15.37 11.22 -21.72
CA LYS A 121 -14.56 10.10 -22.22
C LYS A 121 -13.35 9.83 -21.31
N PRO A 122 -13.19 8.61 -20.75
CA PRO A 122 -12.00 8.25 -19.98
C PRO A 122 -10.79 8.07 -20.88
N VAL A 123 -9.61 8.57 -20.46
CA VAL A 123 -8.31 8.38 -21.13
C VAL A 123 -7.27 7.91 -20.12
N ALA A 124 -6.78 6.68 -20.32
CA ALA A 124 -5.81 6.06 -19.43
C ALA A 124 -4.44 6.78 -19.48
N ARG A 125 -3.87 6.98 -18.30
CA ARG A 125 -2.52 7.50 -18.05
C ARG A 125 -1.81 6.61 -17.02
N ILE A 126 -0.50 6.82 -16.88
CA ILE A 126 0.34 6.01 -15.98
C ILE A 126 -0.02 6.25 -14.51
N ASP A 127 -0.34 7.51 -14.12
CA ASP A 127 -0.54 7.91 -12.73
C ASP A 127 -1.65 8.95 -12.60
N THR A 128 -2.34 8.96 -11.45
CA THR A 128 -3.44 9.89 -11.16
C THR A 128 -2.94 11.33 -11.04
N ALA A 129 -1.92 11.59 -10.22
CA ALA A 129 -1.41 12.93 -9.98
C ALA A 129 -0.61 13.46 -11.18
N LYS A 130 0.09 12.60 -11.93
CA LYS A 130 0.75 12.96 -13.18
C LYS A 130 -0.23 13.46 -14.24
N SER A 131 -1.46 12.93 -14.23
CA SER A 131 -2.52 13.44 -15.12
C SER A 131 -2.89 14.90 -14.85
N CYS A 132 -2.67 15.39 -13.62
CA CYS A 132 -2.86 16.82 -13.31
C CYS A 132 -1.79 17.70 -13.94
N GLU A 133 -0.53 17.24 -13.97
CA GLU A 133 0.56 17.90 -14.66
C GLU A 133 0.25 18.01 -16.16
N ASP A 134 -0.22 16.92 -16.79
CA ASP A 134 -0.62 16.88 -18.18
C ASP A 134 -1.74 17.90 -18.48
N VAL A 135 -2.82 17.91 -17.67
CA VAL A 135 -3.96 18.83 -17.83
C VAL A 135 -3.53 20.29 -17.72
N LYS A 136 -2.67 20.59 -16.73
CA LYS A 136 -2.07 21.93 -16.60
C LYS A 136 -1.26 22.32 -17.82
N GLY A 137 -0.44 21.39 -18.35
CA GLY A 137 0.39 21.63 -19.54
C GLY A 137 -0.41 21.82 -20.82
N TRP A 138 -1.52 21.09 -21.00
CA TRP A 138 -2.39 21.26 -22.17
C TRP A 138 -3.13 22.58 -22.18
N ASN A 139 -3.43 23.15 -21.03
CA ASN A 139 -4.19 24.41 -20.88
C ASN A 139 -5.51 24.43 -21.68
N ASP A 140 -6.22 23.30 -21.71
CA ASP A 140 -7.44 23.07 -22.49
C ASP A 140 -8.63 22.85 -21.53
N LYS A 141 -9.62 23.75 -21.56
CA LYS A 141 -10.81 23.72 -20.70
C LYS A 141 -11.73 22.51 -20.93
N THR A 142 -11.54 21.76 -22.00
CA THR A 142 -12.31 20.55 -22.31
C THR A 142 -11.70 19.27 -21.71
N LYS A 143 -10.57 19.39 -21.02
CA LYS A 143 -9.82 18.28 -20.45
C LYS A 143 -9.71 18.39 -18.95
N ALA A 144 -9.91 17.26 -18.27
CA ALA A 144 -9.82 17.13 -16.83
C ALA A 144 -8.90 15.96 -16.43
N ALA A 145 -8.44 15.98 -15.19
CA ALA A 145 -7.80 14.84 -14.52
C ALA A 145 -8.71 14.32 -13.42
N ILE A 146 -8.59 13.03 -13.11
CA ILE A 146 -9.13 12.46 -11.88
C ILE A 146 -7.96 12.17 -10.96
N ALA A 147 -7.92 12.89 -9.82
CA ALA A 147 -6.85 12.76 -8.84
C ALA A 147 -7.30 13.20 -7.45
N SER A 148 -6.36 13.31 -6.51
CA SER A 148 -6.59 13.73 -5.15
C SER A 148 -6.83 15.25 -5.01
N LYS A 149 -7.41 15.67 -3.88
CA LYS A 149 -7.51 17.09 -3.52
C LYS A 149 -6.13 17.75 -3.41
N LEU A 150 -5.14 17.07 -2.83
CA LEU A 150 -3.77 17.59 -2.72
C LEU A 150 -3.15 17.85 -4.11
N ALA A 151 -3.43 17.00 -5.09
CA ALA A 151 -2.96 17.24 -6.46
C ALA A 151 -3.57 18.54 -7.04
N ALA A 152 -4.86 18.84 -6.77
CA ALA A 152 -5.46 20.09 -7.19
C ALA A 152 -4.69 21.31 -6.64
N GLU A 153 -4.35 21.28 -5.35
CA GLU A 153 -3.62 22.34 -4.66
C GLU A 153 -2.21 22.53 -5.25
N ILE A 154 -1.45 21.42 -5.40
CA ILE A 154 -0.07 21.45 -5.92
C ILE A 154 0.01 21.95 -7.35
N TYR A 155 -0.88 21.47 -8.21
CA TYR A 155 -0.86 21.84 -9.64
C TYR A 155 -1.66 23.11 -9.97
N GLY A 156 -2.39 23.66 -8.99
CA GLY A 156 -3.18 24.88 -9.14
C GLY A 156 -4.40 24.70 -10.04
N LEU A 157 -5.05 23.53 -9.96
CA LEU A 157 -6.27 23.17 -10.68
C LEU A 157 -7.52 23.43 -9.84
N ASP A 158 -8.64 23.73 -10.51
CA ASP A 158 -9.94 23.85 -9.87
C ASP A 158 -10.60 22.48 -9.74
N ILE A 159 -11.28 22.24 -8.61
CA ILE A 159 -12.09 21.05 -8.38
C ILE A 159 -13.47 21.31 -8.97
N LEU A 160 -13.83 20.62 -10.05
CA LEU A 160 -15.14 20.73 -10.70
C LEU A 160 -16.20 19.83 -10.06
N ALA A 161 -15.80 18.68 -9.52
CA ALA A 161 -16.63 17.77 -8.79
C ALA A 161 -15.80 16.98 -7.77
N SER A 162 -16.39 16.72 -6.58
CA SER A 162 -15.71 16.04 -5.48
C SER A 162 -16.33 14.67 -5.25
N ASN A 163 -15.49 13.71 -4.78
CA ASN A 163 -15.91 12.37 -4.34
C ASN A 163 -16.73 11.66 -5.43
N ILE A 164 -16.14 11.62 -6.65
CA ILE A 164 -16.80 11.08 -7.84
C ILE A 164 -16.66 9.57 -7.99
N GLU A 165 -16.05 8.89 -7.01
CA GLU A 165 -15.90 7.44 -7.00
C GLU A 165 -17.25 6.72 -6.84
N ASN A 166 -17.40 5.56 -7.49
CA ASN A 166 -18.62 4.74 -7.47
C ASN A 166 -18.96 4.17 -6.08
N ALA A 167 -17.96 4.00 -5.22
CA ALA A 167 -18.11 3.38 -3.90
C ALA A 167 -17.39 4.20 -2.82
N SER A 168 -18.10 4.53 -1.75
CA SER A 168 -17.59 5.35 -0.65
C SER A 168 -16.58 4.64 0.28
N ASN A 169 -16.41 3.33 0.14
CA ASN A 169 -15.53 2.50 0.95
C ASN A 169 -14.16 2.21 0.33
N ASN A 170 -13.75 3.00 -0.67
CA ASN A 170 -12.46 2.87 -1.32
C ASN A 170 -11.34 3.27 -0.35
N THR A 171 -10.61 2.29 0.16
CA THR A 171 -9.53 2.50 1.13
C THR A 171 -8.27 1.79 0.68
N THR A 172 -7.14 2.48 0.75
CA THR A 172 -5.81 1.90 0.52
C THR A 172 -5.08 1.74 1.85
N ARG A 173 -4.54 0.56 2.08
CA ARG A 173 -3.68 0.25 3.21
C ARG A 173 -2.23 0.45 2.81
N PHE A 174 -1.50 1.17 3.64
CA PHE A 174 -0.07 1.44 3.51
C PHE A 174 0.69 0.77 4.66
N LEU A 175 1.89 0.30 4.36
CA LEU A 175 2.87 -0.11 5.36
C LEU A 175 3.95 0.97 5.49
N ILE A 176 4.40 1.16 6.72
CA ILE A 176 5.51 2.02 7.06
C ILE A 176 6.73 1.13 7.23
N LEU A 177 7.74 1.32 6.38
CA LEU A 177 8.95 0.51 6.37
C LEU A 177 10.13 1.29 6.94
N SER A 178 10.97 0.62 7.71
CA SER A 178 12.20 1.13 8.31
C SER A 178 13.34 0.13 8.18
N ARG A 179 14.58 0.62 8.27
CA ARG A 179 15.79 -0.22 8.45
C ARG A 179 15.84 -0.86 9.83
N GLU A 180 15.29 -0.16 10.82
CA GLU A 180 15.36 -0.60 12.20
C GLU A 180 14.24 -1.58 12.53
N HIS A 181 14.60 -2.70 13.13
CA HIS A 181 13.61 -3.65 13.66
C HIS A 181 13.16 -3.16 15.04
N VAL A 182 12.13 -2.34 15.06
CA VAL A 182 11.52 -1.86 16.31
C VAL A 182 10.37 -2.79 16.68
N ILE A 183 10.49 -3.48 17.81
CA ILE A 183 9.38 -4.23 18.42
C ILE A 183 8.76 -3.31 19.46
N PRO A 184 7.48 -2.90 19.30
CA PRO A 184 6.81 -2.06 20.30
C PRO A 184 6.71 -2.79 21.63
N PRO A 185 6.71 -2.10 22.78
CA PRO A 185 6.49 -2.72 24.08
C PRO A 185 5.15 -3.45 24.11
N LYS A 186 5.14 -4.66 24.70
CA LYS A 186 3.89 -5.41 24.87
C LYS A 186 2.98 -4.70 25.88
N THR A 187 1.78 -4.34 25.42
CA THR A 187 0.73 -3.69 26.21
C THR A 187 -0.58 -4.47 26.07
N GLU A 188 -1.68 -3.94 26.61
CA GLU A 188 -3.05 -4.46 26.41
C GLU A 188 -3.56 -4.20 24.96
N GLU A 189 -2.85 -3.43 24.16
CA GLU A 189 -3.20 -3.16 22.77
C GLU A 189 -3.01 -4.41 21.90
N ARG A 190 -3.73 -4.44 20.77
CA ARG A 190 -3.58 -5.52 19.79
C ARG A 190 -2.39 -5.22 18.88
N PHE A 191 -1.64 -6.28 18.58
CA PHE A 191 -0.48 -6.21 17.67
C PHE A 191 -0.63 -7.18 16.53
N VAL A 192 -0.02 -6.83 15.41
CA VAL A 192 0.17 -7.71 14.24
C VAL A 192 1.64 -8.01 14.11
N THR A 193 1.99 -9.29 13.98
CA THR A 193 3.31 -9.71 13.54
C THR A 193 3.21 -10.26 12.12
N SER A 194 3.93 -9.61 11.21
CA SER A 194 4.03 -10.02 9.80
C SER A 194 5.30 -10.83 9.58
N PHE A 195 5.19 -11.94 8.88
CA PHE A 195 6.32 -12.81 8.58
C PHE A 195 6.13 -13.58 7.27
N ILE A 196 7.22 -14.12 6.75
CA ILE A 196 7.22 -15.02 5.59
C ILE A 196 7.86 -16.35 5.98
N PHE A 197 7.46 -17.41 5.29
CA PHE A 197 8.04 -18.74 5.46
C PHE A 197 7.82 -19.62 4.23
N LYS A 198 8.56 -20.72 4.14
CA LYS A 198 8.36 -21.79 3.17
C LYS A 198 8.11 -23.10 3.93
N VAL A 199 7.18 -23.90 3.43
CA VAL A 199 6.88 -25.19 4.06
C VAL A 199 7.75 -26.30 3.47
N LYS A 200 8.05 -27.31 4.28
CA LYS A 200 8.65 -28.55 3.81
C LYS A 200 7.73 -29.23 2.78
N SER A 201 8.33 -29.93 1.82
CA SER A 201 7.58 -30.71 0.81
C SER A 201 7.04 -32.01 1.38
N ILE A 202 6.03 -31.91 2.23
CA ILE A 202 5.33 -33.05 2.86
C ILE A 202 3.82 -32.85 2.76
N PRO A 203 3.00 -33.93 2.81
CA PRO A 203 1.56 -33.81 2.74
C PRO A 203 0.97 -32.92 3.83
N ALA A 204 0.07 -32.00 3.43
CA ALA A 204 -0.61 -31.03 4.30
C ALA A 204 0.34 -30.12 5.10
N ALA A 205 1.54 -29.80 4.56
CA ALA A 205 2.56 -29.03 5.26
C ALA A 205 2.05 -27.65 5.71
N LEU A 206 1.34 -26.92 4.83
CA LEU A 206 0.78 -25.62 5.18
C LEU A 206 -0.24 -25.72 6.32
N TYR A 207 -1.15 -26.71 6.28
CA TYR A 207 -2.12 -26.94 7.35
C TYR A 207 -1.43 -27.19 8.69
N LYS A 208 -0.41 -28.03 8.68
CA LYS A 208 0.37 -28.35 9.90
C LYS A 208 1.14 -27.14 10.41
N ALA A 209 1.76 -26.37 9.51
CA ALA A 209 2.51 -25.15 9.87
C ALA A 209 1.61 -24.06 10.49
N LEU A 210 0.35 -23.96 10.06
CA LEU A 210 -0.60 -23.00 10.60
C LEU A 210 -1.36 -23.52 11.83
N GLY A 211 -1.31 -24.83 12.10
CA GLY A 211 -2.01 -25.47 13.22
C GLY A 211 -1.66 -24.85 14.58
N GLY A 212 -0.40 -24.54 14.80
CA GLY A 212 0.08 -23.91 16.04
C GLY A 212 -0.57 -22.55 16.34
N PHE A 213 -0.95 -21.79 15.34
CA PHE A 213 -1.67 -20.51 15.54
C PHE A 213 -3.09 -20.78 16.03
N ALA A 214 -3.79 -21.75 15.46
CA ALA A 214 -5.14 -22.12 15.86
C ALA A 214 -5.18 -22.67 17.29
N THR A 215 -4.27 -23.58 17.63
CA THR A 215 -4.21 -24.22 18.96
C THR A 215 -3.78 -23.26 20.07
N ASN A 216 -3.08 -22.19 19.73
CA ASN A 216 -2.69 -21.13 20.67
C ASN A 216 -3.60 -19.88 20.62
N GLY A 217 -4.76 -19.94 19.94
CA GLY A 217 -5.74 -18.87 19.91
C GLY A 217 -5.28 -17.60 19.17
N ILE A 218 -4.36 -17.73 18.21
CA ILE A 218 -3.85 -16.63 17.40
C ILE A 218 -4.63 -16.54 16.11
N ASN A 219 -5.25 -15.39 15.86
CA ASN A 219 -5.94 -15.11 14.60
C ASN A 219 -4.95 -14.77 13.48
N ILE A 220 -5.19 -15.32 12.29
CA ILE A 220 -4.44 -14.99 11.08
C ILE A 220 -5.32 -14.08 10.21
N ASN A 221 -4.92 -12.81 10.10
CA ASN A 221 -5.68 -11.81 9.35
C ASN A 221 -5.39 -11.85 7.85
N LYS A 222 -4.20 -12.33 7.49
CA LYS A 222 -3.78 -12.40 6.10
C LYS A 222 -2.89 -13.61 5.86
N LEU A 223 -3.15 -14.31 4.77
CA LEU A 223 -2.34 -15.41 4.24
C LEU A 223 -2.27 -15.26 2.72
N GLU A 224 -1.07 -15.05 2.20
CA GLU A 224 -0.81 -14.94 0.77
C GLU A 224 0.27 -15.92 0.35
N SER A 225 0.14 -16.48 -0.84
CA SER A 225 1.16 -17.37 -1.42
C SER A 225 1.84 -16.73 -2.62
N TYR A 226 3.15 -16.94 -2.74
CA TYR A 226 3.96 -16.46 -3.85
C TYR A 226 4.76 -17.61 -4.45
N LEU A 227 4.75 -17.69 -5.79
CA LEU A 227 5.61 -18.62 -6.51
C LEU A 227 7.05 -18.08 -6.51
N LEU A 228 8.01 -18.96 -6.24
CA LEU A 228 9.42 -18.61 -6.22
C LEU A 228 10.08 -18.95 -7.55
N ASN A 229 10.77 -17.96 -8.12
CA ASN A 229 11.63 -18.15 -9.33
C ASN A 229 10.92 -18.80 -10.52
N GLY A 230 9.61 -18.54 -10.68
CA GLY A 230 8.81 -19.15 -11.74
C GLY A 230 8.53 -20.65 -11.56
N ASN A 231 8.85 -21.21 -10.41
CA ASN A 231 8.57 -22.61 -10.09
C ASN A 231 7.17 -22.74 -9.51
N PHE A 232 6.26 -23.44 -10.18
CA PHE A 232 4.87 -23.65 -9.74
C PHE A 232 4.72 -24.60 -8.54
N VAL A 233 5.77 -25.27 -8.12
CA VAL A 233 5.78 -26.24 -7.00
C VAL A 233 6.26 -25.62 -5.69
N SER A 234 7.07 -24.58 -5.75
CA SER A 234 7.63 -23.92 -4.55
C SER A 234 6.90 -22.63 -4.25
N ALA A 235 6.25 -22.57 -3.10
CA ALA A 235 5.53 -21.39 -2.64
C ALA A 235 6.17 -20.84 -1.35
N GLN A 236 6.29 -19.51 -1.29
CA GLN A 236 6.54 -18.76 -0.08
C GLN A 236 5.22 -18.19 0.41
N PHE A 237 5.00 -18.21 1.71
CA PHE A 237 3.79 -17.67 2.33
C PHE A 237 4.12 -16.39 3.08
N TYR A 238 3.27 -15.38 2.93
CA TYR A 238 3.24 -14.19 3.75
C TYR A 238 2.05 -14.29 4.70
N VAL A 239 2.28 -13.99 5.97
CA VAL A 239 1.26 -14.08 7.03
C VAL A 239 1.27 -12.81 7.86
N GLU A 240 0.07 -12.38 8.25
CA GLU A 240 -0.16 -11.40 9.32
C GLU A 240 -0.95 -12.09 10.42
N ALA A 241 -0.34 -12.26 11.58
CA ALA A 241 -0.94 -12.89 12.76
C ALA A 241 -1.16 -11.87 13.88
N GLU A 242 -2.33 -11.92 14.54
CA GLU A 242 -2.65 -11.05 15.67
C GLU A 242 -1.94 -11.53 16.94
N CYS A 243 -0.68 -11.19 17.07
CA CYS A 243 0.11 -11.58 18.23
C CYS A 243 1.31 -10.65 18.41
N HIS A 244 1.82 -10.64 19.63
CA HIS A 244 3.09 -10.00 19.98
C HIS A 244 4.17 -11.08 20.16
N PRO A 245 5.41 -10.88 19.66
CA PRO A 245 6.46 -11.93 19.70
C PRO A 245 6.89 -12.34 21.11
N GLU A 246 6.68 -11.49 22.12
CA GLU A 246 6.96 -11.86 23.52
C GLU A 246 5.86 -12.70 24.19
N SER A 247 4.70 -12.90 23.53
CA SER A 247 3.63 -13.72 24.09
C SER A 247 4.01 -15.21 24.06
N GLN A 248 3.58 -15.97 25.06
CA GLN A 248 3.81 -17.41 25.09
C GLN A 248 3.09 -18.11 23.92
N ALA A 249 1.89 -17.65 23.56
CA ALA A 249 1.12 -18.16 22.44
C ALA A 249 1.92 -18.05 21.13
N PHE A 250 2.57 -16.89 20.87
CA PHE A 250 3.42 -16.70 19.69
C PHE A 250 4.60 -17.68 19.70
N LYS A 251 5.31 -17.81 20.82
CA LYS A 251 6.47 -18.72 20.93
C LYS A 251 6.09 -20.16 20.61
N ASN A 252 4.99 -20.64 21.20
CA ASN A 252 4.48 -22.00 20.95
C ASN A 252 4.10 -22.18 19.45
N ALA A 253 3.34 -21.25 18.88
CA ALA A 253 2.93 -21.32 17.48
C ALA A 253 4.13 -21.27 16.52
N PHE A 254 5.14 -20.46 16.83
CA PHE A 254 6.35 -20.36 16.02
C PHE A 254 7.27 -21.58 16.12
N ASP A 255 7.27 -22.30 17.26
CA ASP A 255 8.02 -23.56 17.38
C ASP A 255 7.39 -24.64 16.48
N GLU A 256 6.06 -24.74 16.42
CA GLU A 256 5.36 -25.60 15.47
C GLU A 256 5.61 -25.16 14.01
N LEU A 257 5.52 -23.87 13.73
CA LEU A 257 5.81 -23.32 12.39
C LEU A 257 7.23 -23.71 11.93
N ARG A 258 8.24 -23.56 12.79
CA ARG A 258 9.64 -23.91 12.49
C ARG A 258 9.79 -25.39 12.15
N PHE A 259 9.07 -26.25 12.85
CA PHE A 259 9.15 -27.70 12.61
C PHE A 259 8.68 -28.10 11.22
N PHE A 260 7.63 -27.44 10.70
CA PHE A 260 7.06 -27.72 9.38
C PHE A 260 7.60 -26.82 8.26
N SER A 261 8.44 -25.85 8.56
CA SER A 261 9.07 -24.96 7.59
C SER A 261 10.41 -25.50 7.10
N GLU A 262 10.82 -25.06 5.91
CA GLU A 262 12.18 -25.26 5.42
C GLU A 262 13.18 -24.54 6.35
N GLU A 263 14.38 -25.07 6.48
CA GLU A 263 15.41 -24.50 7.33
C GLU A 263 15.73 -23.06 6.90
N ASN A 264 15.86 -22.15 7.85
CA ASN A 264 16.15 -20.73 7.66
C ASN A 264 15.20 -19.99 6.70
N SER A 265 13.98 -20.51 6.46
CA SER A 265 13.02 -19.90 5.55
C SER A 265 12.07 -18.90 6.23
N ILE A 266 12.01 -18.86 7.55
CA ILE A 266 11.16 -17.94 8.30
C ILE A 266 11.89 -16.61 8.47
N LYS A 267 11.23 -15.52 8.06
CA LYS A 267 11.69 -14.16 8.27
C LYS A 267 10.55 -13.32 8.84
N ILE A 268 10.76 -12.77 10.04
CA ILE A 268 9.84 -11.79 10.61
C ILE A 268 10.07 -10.47 9.88
N LEU A 269 9.00 -9.91 9.33
CA LEU A 269 9.03 -8.63 8.61
C LEU A 269 8.74 -7.45 9.52
N GLY A 270 8.11 -7.66 10.66
CA GLY A 270 7.87 -6.63 11.65
C GLY A 270 6.72 -6.96 12.60
N THR A 271 6.66 -6.20 13.69
CA THR A 271 5.55 -6.20 14.66
C THR A 271 5.12 -4.77 14.89
N TYR A 272 3.82 -4.50 14.79
CA TYR A 272 3.26 -3.16 14.89
C TYR A 272 1.86 -3.19 15.49
N LYS A 273 1.38 -2.02 15.95
CA LYS A 273 0.02 -1.89 16.48
C LYS A 273 -1.02 -2.17 15.41
N TYR A 274 -2.06 -2.87 15.80
CA TYR A 274 -3.21 -3.17 14.94
C TYR A 274 -4.15 -1.95 14.88
N ASN A 275 -4.33 -1.37 13.71
CA ASN A 275 -5.09 -0.12 13.52
C ASN A 275 -6.42 -0.31 12.75
N ARG A 276 -6.97 -1.53 12.74
CA ARG A 276 -8.25 -1.83 12.08
C ARG A 276 -9.44 -1.71 13.01
#